data_da26bd384f3d3a50002b57915d20ea30
#
_entry.id   da26bd384f3d3a50002b57915d20ea30
#
_cell.length_a   1.000
_cell.length_b   1.000
_cell.length_c   1.000
_cell.angle_alpha   90.00
_cell.angle_beta   90.00
_cell.angle_gamma   90.00
#
_symmetry.space_group_name_H-M   'P 1'
#
loop_
_entity.id
_entity.type
_entity.pdbx_description
1 polymer ?
#
loop_
_entity_poly.entity_id
_entity_poly.type
_entity_poly.pdbx_seq_one_letter_code
_entity_poly.pdbx_strand_id
1 'polypeptide(L)'
;MSKLKELIDRLCPDGVPFKPLWEVTIWDKKFNGVDRHKQPKVKSYPYLLAKDMKALEREDGDVTLLSTGEYVGHTTEELAGDYLCEGEIVTIPWGGTVKGMKYFKGKFVTADNRIATSSDTSILNNKFLYYIFLQQSDILQSFYRGAGIQHPNMNDVLHMLIPVPPIEVQEEIVKILDRFADYAAELQAELQARKEQYDYYRNLLLTFSPSACGCGTDGEQELGLTTPPHK
;
A
#
# COMPACT_ATOMS: atom_id res chain seq x y z
N MET A 1 7.00 31.15 -1.80
CA MET A 1 6.86 30.02 -2.77
C MET A 1 7.04 28.71 -2.05
N SER A 2 6.43 27.60 -2.50
CA SER A 2 6.68 26.30 -1.86
C SER A 2 8.09 25.83 -2.19
N LYS A 3 8.77 25.16 -1.26
CA LYS A 3 10.10 24.58 -1.45
C LYS A 3 10.19 23.70 -2.71
N LEU A 4 9.12 22.93 -2.99
CA LEU A 4 9.04 22.11 -4.20
C LEU A 4 9.14 22.97 -5.48
N LYS A 5 8.43 24.11 -5.54
CA LYS A 5 8.51 25.01 -6.70
C LYS A 5 9.91 25.54 -6.90
N GLU A 6 10.59 25.97 -5.84
CA GLU A 6 11.97 26.46 -5.92
C GLU A 6 12.95 25.38 -6.42
N LEU A 7 12.75 24.12 -5.98
CA LEU A 7 13.55 23.00 -6.45
C LEU A 7 13.31 22.72 -7.95
N ILE A 8 12.06 22.72 -8.39
CA ILE A 8 11.71 22.48 -9.79
C ILE A 8 12.27 23.60 -10.67
N ASP A 9 12.06 24.86 -10.31
CA ASP A 9 12.54 26.02 -11.09
C ASP A 9 14.07 26.02 -11.22
N ARG A 10 14.78 25.56 -10.18
CA ARG A 10 16.25 25.51 -10.16
C ARG A 10 16.83 24.28 -10.85
N LEU A 11 16.26 23.10 -10.63
CA LEU A 11 16.86 21.82 -11.04
C LEU A 11 16.25 21.26 -12.33
N CYS A 12 15.10 21.76 -12.75
CA CYS A 12 14.40 21.32 -13.96
C CYS A 12 14.04 22.51 -14.88
N PRO A 13 14.95 23.43 -15.21
CA PRO A 13 14.63 24.63 -16.02
C PRO A 13 14.13 24.25 -17.42
N ASP A 14 14.61 23.14 -17.96
CA ASP A 14 14.25 22.61 -19.29
C ASP A 14 13.18 21.51 -19.23
N GLY A 15 12.51 21.34 -18.07
CA GLY A 15 11.53 20.29 -17.82
C GLY A 15 12.10 19.03 -17.19
N VAL A 16 11.24 18.03 -16.98
CA VAL A 16 11.60 16.75 -16.36
C VAL A 16 11.82 15.69 -17.43
N PRO A 17 12.95 14.97 -17.42
CA PRO A 17 13.18 13.87 -18.35
C PRO A 17 12.23 12.69 -18.04
N PHE A 18 11.77 12.03 -19.10
CA PHE A 18 11.00 10.80 -19.00
C PHE A 18 11.89 9.61 -19.41
N LYS A 19 11.83 8.54 -18.61
CA LYS A 19 12.58 7.31 -18.87
C LYS A 19 11.64 6.10 -18.82
N PRO A 20 11.89 5.07 -19.66
CA PRO A 20 11.15 3.82 -19.54
C PRO A 20 11.58 3.08 -18.27
N LEU A 21 10.64 2.38 -17.65
CA LEU A 21 10.87 1.66 -16.38
C LEU A 21 12.07 0.72 -16.45
N TRP A 22 12.29 0.01 -17.56
CA TRP A 22 13.41 -0.91 -17.72
C TRP A 22 14.78 -0.26 -17.53
N GLU A 23 14.91 1.06 -17.79
CA GLU A 23 16.19 1.78 -17.68
C GLU A 23 16.55 2.07 -16.21
N VAL A 24 15.55 2.28 -15.37
CA VAL A 24 15.72 2.80 -14.00
C VAL A 24 15.31 1.82 -12.90
N THR A 25 14.84 0.61 -13.27
CA THR A 25 14.38 -0.40 -12.30
C THR A 25 15.03 -1.77 -12.52
N ILE A 26 15.09 -2.54 -11.44
CA ILE A 26 15.42 -3.97 -11.42
C ILE A 26 14.15 -4.72 -10.98
N TRP A 27 13.87 -5.87 -11.60
CA TRP A 27 12.68 -6.66 -11.32
C TRP A 27 13.02 -8.03 -10.72
N ASP A 28 12.01 -8.69 -10.14
CA ASP A 28 12.11 -9.97 -9.45
C ASP A 28 12.54 -11.13 -10.36
N LYS A 29 12.29 -11.03 -11.65
CA LYS A 29 12.66 -12.04 -12.65
C LYS A 29 12.83 -11.43 -14.04
N LYS A 30 13.37 -12.23 -14.97
CA LYS A 30 13.33 -11.92 -16.41
C LYS A 30 11.97 -12.30 -16.97
N PHE A 31 11.41 -11.42 -17.78
CA PHE A 31 10.13 -11.63 -18.44
C PHE A 31 10.32 -12.07 -19.89
N ASN A 32 9.57 -13.11 -20.29
CA ASN A 32 9.49 -13.52 -21.68
C ASN A 32 8.84 -12.42 -22.52
N GLY A 33 9.31 -12.22 -23.74
CA GLY A 33 8.82 -11.15 -24.62
C GLY A 33 9.43 -9.77 -24.37
N VAL A 34 10.33 -9.63 -23.39
CA VAL A 34 11.13 -8.43 -23.16
C VAL A 34 12.58 -8.70 -23.56
N ASP A 35 13.20 -7.80 -24.32
CA ASP A 35 14.58 -7.95 -24.75
C ASP A 35 15.55 -8.14 -23.58
N ARG A 36 16.50 -9.05 -23.73
CA ARG A 36 17.43 -9.40 -22.63
C ARG A 36 18.28 -8.23 -22.16
N HIS A 37 18.65 -7.31 -23.06
CA HIS A 37 19.46 -6.13 -22.72
C HIS A 37 18.69 -5.13 -21.84
N LYS A 38 17.36 -5.16 -21.87
CA LYS A 38 16.49 -4.33 -21.01
C LYS A 38 16.29 -4.94 -19.62
N GLN A 39 16.78 -6.14 -19.39
CA GLN A 39 16.68 -6.87 -18.14
C GLN A 39 18.07 -7.44 -17.73
N PRO A 40 19.11 -6.58 -17.63
CA PRO A 40 20.47 -7.06 -17.39
C PRO A 40 20.63 -7.69 -16.00
N LYS A 41 19.87 -7.20 -15.03
CA LYS A 41 19.88 -7.64 -13.64
C LYS A 41 18.48 -8.07 -13.19
N VAL A 42 18.43 -9.02 -12.26
CA VAL A 42 17.22 -9.42 -11.54
C VAL A 42 17.55 -9.56 -10.06
N LYS A 43 16.56 -9.32 -9.21
CA LYS A 43 16.65 -9.57 -7.76
C LYS A 43 15.51 -10.49 -7.37
N SER A 44 15.75 -11.80 -7.41
CA SER A 44 14.73 -12.81 -7.11
C SER A 44 14.33 -12.79 -5.65
N TYR A 45 13.04 -13.00 -5.42
CA TYR A 45 12.45 -13.15 -4.11
C TYR A 45 11.66 -14.47 -4.08
N PRO A 46 11.89 -15.33 -3.09
CA PRO A 46 11.02 -16.49 -2.87
C PRO A 46 9.61 -16.00 -2.51
N TYR A 47 8.58 -16.73 -2.95
CA TYR A 47 7.20 -16.36 -2.68
C TYR A 47 6.36 -17.56 -2.26
N LEU A 48 5.28 -17.28 -1.52
CA LEU A 48 4.28 -18.25 -1.08
C LEU A 48 2.96 -18.07 -1.83
N LEU A 49 2.20 -19.15 -1.93
CA LEU A 49 0.81 -19.05 -2.36
C LEU A 49 -0.03 -18.39 -1.25
N ALA A 50 -1.08 -17.68 -1.63
CA ALA A 50 -1.92 -16.92 -0.68
C ALA A 50 -2.47 -17.78 0.48
N LYS A 51 -2.82 -19.06 0.22
CA LYS A 51 -3.30 -20.00 1.24
C LYS A 51 -2.23 -20.32 2.28
N ASP A 52 -0.97 -20.51 1.83
CA ASP A 52 0.14 -20.87 2.69
C ASP A 52 0.64 -19.67 3.50
N MET A 53 0.58 -18.49 2.89
CA MET A 53 0.89 -17.22 3.56
C MET A 53 -0.05 -16.95 4.75
N LYS A 54 -1.36 -17.21 4.58
CA LYS A 54 -2.34 -17.04 5.67
C LYS A 54 -2.07 -17.93 6.87
N ALA A 55 -1.50 -19.11 6.66
CA ALA A 55 -1.15 -20.03 7.76
C ALA A 55 0.02 -19.50 8.63
N LEU A 56 0.84 -18.60 8.09
CA LEU A 56 1.95 -17.97 8.81
C LEU A 56 1.52 -16.76 9.66
N GLU A 57 0.28 -16.29 9.52
CA GLU A 57 -0.17 -15.05 10.16
C GLU A 57 -0.08 -15.11 11.69
N ARG A 58 0.49 -14.05 12.28
CA ARG A 58 0.60 -13.83 13.72
C ARG A 58 0.40 -12.34 14.00
N GLU A 59 -0.27 -12.02 15.12
CA GLU A 59 -0.53 -10.63 15.52
C GLU A 59 0.75 -9.89 15.92
N ASP A 60 1.71 -10.59 16.55
CA ASP A 60 2.92 -10.00 17.13
C ASP A 60 4.16 -10.14 16.22
N GLY A 61 3.96 -10.34 14.91
CA GLY A 61 5.07 -10.56 13.99
C GLY A 61 5.72 -9.25 13.52
N ASP A 62 7.05 -9.28 13.37
CA ASP A 62 7.88 -8.17 12.85
C ASP A 62 8.15 -8.28 11.34
N VAL A 63 7.73 -9.36 10.71
CA VAL A 63 7.84 -9.62 9.26
C VAL A 63 6.47 -9.38 8.60
N THR A 64 6.43 -8.56 7.56
CA THR A 64 5.18 -8.22 6.88
C THR A 64 4.84 -9.24 5.79
N LEU A 65 3.58 -9.68 5.76
CA LEU A 65 3.02 -10.54 4.71
C LEU A 65 2.40 -9.70 3.60
N LEU A 66 3.01 -9.72 2.41
CA LEU A 66 2.59 -8.93 1.25
C LEU A 66 1.76 -9.78 0.28
N SER A 67 0.45 -9.81 0.45
CA SER A 67 -0.46 -10.49 -0.48
C SER A 67 -0.51 -9.83 -1.86
N THR A 68 -1.11 -10.48 -2.85
CA THR A 68 -1.42 -9.88 -4.16
C THR A 68 -2.60 -8.91 -4.12
N GLY A 69 -3.47 -8.99 -3.11
CA GLY A 69 -4.57 -8.05 -2.87
C GLY A 69 -4.18 -6.91 -1.93
N GLU A 70 -5.15 -6.20 -1.40
CA GLU A 70 -4.94 -5.08 -0.46
C GLU A 70 -4.50 -5.55 0.94
N TYR A 71 -4.76 -6.80 1.28
CA TYR A 71 -4.44 -7.36 2.58
C TYR A 71 -2.94 -7.35 2.87
N VAL A 72 -2.61 -6.96 4.10
CA VAL A 72 -1.27 -7.00 4.70
C VAL A 72 -1.41 -7.64 6.08
N GLY A 73 -0.65 -8.72 6.31
CA GLY A 73 -0.58 -9.39 7.61
C GLY A 73 0.82 -9.32 8.20
N HIS A 74 1.01 -10.00 9.31
CA HIS A 74 2.31 -10.08 9.99
C HIS A 74 2.66 -11.53 10.32
N THR A 75 3.97 -11.81 10.46
CA THR A 75 4.52 -13.10 10.90
C THR A 75 5.86 -12.88 11.58
N THR A 76 6.44 -13.94 12.13
CA THR A 76 7.78 -13.90 12.72
C THR A 76 8.84 -14.35 11.72
N GLU A 77 10.12 -14.01 11.96
CA GLU A 77 11.23 -14.47 11.13
C GLU A 77 11.35 -16.01 11.12
N GLU A 78 11.09 -16.64 12.27
CA GLU A 78 11.14 -18.09 12.41
C GLU A 78 10.13 -18.78 11.49
N LEU A 79 8.89 -18.28 11.45
CA LEU A 79 7.84 -18.84 10.59
C LEU A 79 8.01 -18.47 9.12
N ALA A 80 8.61 -17.32 8.83
CA ALA A 80 8.95 -16.92 7.47
C ALA A 80 10.01 -17.84 6.85
N GLY A 81 10.99 -18.31 7.64
CA GLY A 81 12.01 -19.27 7.23
C GLY A 81 12.70 -18.88 5.92
N ASP A 82 12.74 -19.81 4.97
CA ASP A 82 13.37 -19.63 3.65
C ASP A 82 12.66 -18.62 2.76
N TYR A 83 11.46 -18.16 3.15
CA TYR A 83 10.69 -17.13 2.42
C TYR A 83 10.94 -15.72 2.95
N LEU A 84 11.76 -15.58 3.99
CA LEU A 84 12.12 -14.26 4.52
C LEU A 84 12.90 -13.47 3.49
N CYS A 85 12.39 -12.29 3.18
CA CYS A 85 13.00 -11.31 2.30
C CYS A 85 13.25 -10.02 3.06
N GLU A 86 14.24 -9.23 2.60
CA GLU A 86 14.49 -7.89 3.12
C GLU A 86 14.82 -6.93 1.98
N GLY A 87 14.29 -5.71 2.05
CA GLY A 87 14.57 -4.68 1.07
C GLY A 87 13.58 -3.55 1.05
N GLU A 88 13.79 -2.66 0.10
CA GLU A 88 12.88 -1.58 -0.24
C GLU A 88 12.33 -1.82 -1.65
N ILE A 89 11.04 -2.04 -1.76
CA ILE A 89 10.39 -2.58 -2.95
C ILE A 89 9.08 -1.88 -3.29
N VAL A 90 8.71 -1.97 -4.56
CA VAL A 90 7.37 -1.65 -5.06
C VAL A 90 6.80 -2.90 -5.71
N THR A 91 5.57 -3.28 -5.34
CA THR A 91 4.92 -4.47 -5.89
C THR A 91 3.76 -4.10 -6.79
N ILE A 92 3.60 -4.85 -7.87
CA ILE A 92 2.36 -4.91 -8.64
C ILE A 92 1.82 -6.34 -8.61
N PRO A 93 0.49 -6.53 -8.45
CA PRO A 93 -0.12 -7.86 -8.43
C PRO A 93 0.15 -8.60 -9.74
N TRP A 94 0.51 -9.89 -9.65
CA TRP A 94 0.61 -10.73 -10.84
C TRP A 94 -0.75 -11.03 -11.47
N GLY A 95 -1.84 -10.99 -10.70
CA GLY A 95 -3.18 -11.25 -11.22
C GLY A 95 -4.26 -10.37 -10.61
N GLY A 96 -5.30 -10.09 -11.40
CA GLY A 96 -6.44 -9.31 -10.98
C GLY A 96 -6.33 -7.84 -11.35
N THR A 97 -6.17 -6.96 -10.39
CA THR A 97 -6.13 -5.51 -10.59
C THR A 97 -4.93 -4.86 -9.94
N VAL A 98 -4.56 -3.67 -10.39
CA VAL A 98 -3.45 -2.88 -9.83
C VAL A 98 -3.72 -2.35 -8.40
N LYS A 99 -4.94 -2.47 -7.88
CA LYS A 99 -5.31 -1.96 -6.54
C LYS A 99 -4.47 -2.53 -5.40
N GLY A 100 -3.92 -3.74 -5.58
CA GLY A 100 -3.04 -4.38 -4.61
C GLY A 100 -1.58 -3.92 -4.66
N MET A 101 -1.24 -2.86 -5.41
CA MET A 101 0.11 -2.30 -5.43
C MET A 101 0.54 -1.83 -4.04
N LYS A 102 1.79 -2.11 -3.67
CA LYS A 102 2.35 -1.74 -2.38
C LYS A 102 3.77 -1.20 -2.52
N TYR A 103 4.10 -0.21 -1.70
CA TYR A 103 5.46 0.11 -1.33
C TYR A 103 5.75 -0.52 0.03
N PHE A 104 6.94 -1.10 0.16
CA PHE A 104 7.36 -1.66 1.42
C PHE A 104 8.87 -1.51 1.61
N LYS A 105 9.28 -1.29 2.86
CA LYS A 105 10.68 -1.24 3.27
C LYS A 105 10.85 -1.98 4.59
N GLY A 106 11.68 -3.02 4.59
CA GLY A 106 11.94 -3.86 5.76
C GLY A 106 11.93 -5.35 5.43
N LYS A 107 11.58 -6.18 6.42
CA LYS A 107 11.48 -7.64 6.32
C LYS A 107 10.08 -8.05 5.90
N PHE A 108 9.99 -8.92 4.92
CA PHE A 108 8.71 -9.33 4.35
C PHE A 108 8.72 -10.77 3.80
N VAL A 109 7.54 -11.34 3.68
CA VAL A 109 7.23 -12.50 2.85
C VAL A 109 6.26 -12.03 1.77
N THR A 110 6.47 -12.42 0.53
CA THR A 110 5.62 -12.00 -0.60
C THR A 110 4.80 -13.15 -1.17
N ALA A 111 3.61 -12.81 -1.68
CA ALA A 111 2.88 -13.68 -2.60
C ALA A 111 3.42 -13.53 -4.04
N ASP A 112 2.74 -14.10 -5.05
CA ASP A 112 3.15 -14.00 -6.45
C ASP A 112 2.90 -12.57 -7.00
N ASN A 113 3.65 -11.62 -6.47
CA ASN A 113 3.73 -10.24 -6.96
C ASN A 113 4.86 -10.10 -7.98
N ARG A 114 4.75 -9.10 -8.86
CA ARG A 114 5.91 -8.59 -9.60
C ARG A 114 6.53 -7.49 -8.75
N ILE A 115 7.81 -7.60 -8.52
CA ILE A 115 8.53 -6.73 -7.59
C ILE A 115 9.54 -5.91 -8.37
N ALA A 116 9.42 -4.59 -8.26
CA ALA A 116 10.35 -3.62 -8.78
C ALA A 116 11.15 -2.97 -7.64
N THR A 117 12.40 -2.66 -7.92
CA THR A 117 13.23 -1.78 -7.10
C THR A 117 14.04 -0.87 -8.00
N SER A 118 14.45 0.29 -7.51
CA SER A 118 15.33 1.19 -8.23
C SER A 118 16.64 0.48 -8.59
N SER A 119 17.14 0.71 -9.81
CA SER A 119 18.47 0.26 -10.23
C SER A 119 19.60 1.08 -9.58
N ASP A 120 19.30 2.34 -9.23
CA ASP A 120 20.17 3.29 -8.55
C ASP A 120 19.33 4.29 -7.76
N THR A 121 19.40 4.20 -6.43
CA THR A 121 18.61 5.07 -5.54
C THR A 121 19.03 6.54 -5.55
N SER A 122 20.17 6.87 -6.13
CA SER A 122 20.56 8.26 -6.37
C SER A 122 19.84 8.87 -7.59
N ILE A 123 19.24 8.03 -8.44
CA ILE A 123 18.50 8.43 -9.65
C ILE A 123 17.00 8.33 -9.44
N LEU A 124 16.54 7.22 -8.82
CA LEU A 124 15.12 6.95 -8.60
C LEU A 124 14.86 6.51 -7.17
N ASN A 125 14.02 7.25 -6.46
CA ASN A 125 13.52 6.88 -5.15
C ASN A 125 12.40 5.84 -5.28
N ASN A 126 12.46 4.73 -4.55
CA ASN A 126 11.46 3.66 -4.64
C ASN A 126 10.05 4.11 -4.21
N LYS A 127 9.95 4.98 -3.20
CA LYS A 127 8.64 5.47 -2.77
C LYS A 127 8.05 6.47 -3.77
N PHE A 128 8.90 7.25 -4.44
CA PHE A 128 8.48 8.09 -5.57
C PHE A 128 7.96 7.22 -6.72
N LEU A 129 8.65 6.12 -7.06
CA LEU A 129 8.17 5.14 -8.05
C LEU A 129 6.78 4.60 -7.69
N TYR A 130 6.55 4.27 -6.42
CA TYR A 130 5.23 3.86 -5.94
C TYR A 130 4.15 4.92 -6.18
N TYR A 131 4.44 6.18 -5.87
CA TYR A 131 3.50 7.28 -6.12
C TYR A 131 3.22 7.50 -7.62
N ILE A 132 4.23 7.32 -8.49
CA ILE A 132 4.02 7.31 -9.93
C ILE A 132 3.11 6.16 -10.36
N PHE A 133 3.30 4.96 -9.82
CA PHE A 133 2.42 3.83 -10.13
C PHE A 133 0.98 4.08 -9.68
N LEU A 134 0.77 4.71 -8.53
CA LEU A 134 -0.57 5.11 -8.08
C LEU A 134 -1.20 6.14 -9.03
N GLN A 135 -0.44 7.17 -9.39
CA GLN A 135 -0.89 8.23 -10.30
C GLN A 135 -1.20 7.71 -11.70
N GLN A 136 -0.45 6.71 -12.19
CA GLN A 136 -0.63 6.10 -13.50
C GLN A 136 -1.33 4.74 -13.44
N SER A 137 -2.11 4.50 -12.39
CA SER A 137 -2.77 3.20 -12.15
C SER A 137 -3.68 2.76 -13.30
N ASP A 138 -4.38 3.69 -13.96
CA ASP A 138 -5.23 3.38 -15.11
C ASP A 138 -4.40 2.92 -16.32
N ILE A 139 -3.24 3.54 -16.55
CA ILE A 139 -2.29 3.12 -17.60
C ILE A 139 -1.76 1.73 -17.29
N LEU A 140 -1.30 1.49 -16.07
CA LEU A 140 -0.85 0.17 -15.62
C LEU A 140 -1.95 -0.88 -15.76
N GLN A 141 -3.19 -0.57 -15.35
CA GLN A 141 -4.33 -1.47 -15.50
C GLN A 141 -4.61 -1.79 -16.98
N SER A 142 -4.41 -0.83 -17.87
CA SER A 142 -4.59 -1.05 -19.31
C SER A 142 -3.62 -2.06 -19.91
N PHE A 143 -2.51 -2.38 -19.24
CA PHE A 143 -1.54 -3.40 -19.64
C PHE A 143 -1.93 -4.81 -19.18
N TYR A 144 -2.94 -4.96 -18.34
CA TYR A 144 -3.41 -6.27 -17.91
C TYR A 144 -4.24 -6.94 -19.01
N ARG A 145 -3.96 -8.21 -19.27
CA ARG A 145 -4.57 -9.03 -20.34
C ARG A 145 -5.06 -10.35 -19.78
N GLY A 146 -6.11 -10.88 -20.39
CA GLY A 146 -6.69 -12.18 -20.06
C GLY A 146 -8.22 -12.16 -20.07
N ALA A 147 -8.84 -13.27 -20.42
CA ALA A 147 -10.30 -13.42 -20.44
C ALA A 147 -10.90 -13.74 -19.05
N GLY A 148 -10.06 -14.28 -18.14
CA GLY A 148 -10.43 -14.58 -16.74
C GLY A 148 -9.64 -13.68 -15.79
N ILE A 149 -8.73 -14.28 -15.01
CA ILE A 149 -7.79 -13.49 -14.22
C ILE A 149 -6.83 -12.79 -15.18
N GLN A 150 -6.85 -11.47 -15.15
CA GLN A 150 -5.96 -10.67 -15.98
C GLN A 150 -4.55 -10.63 -15.37
N HIS A 151 -3.53 -10.66 -16.23
CA HIS A 151 -2.13 -10.56 -15.86
C HIS A 151 -1.45 -9.38 -16.57
N PRO A 152 -0.48 -8.70 -15.92
CA PRO A 152 0.23 -7.60 -16.55
C PRO A 152 1.09 -8.09 -17.72
N ASN A 153 0.96 -7.44 -18.87
CA ASN A 153 1.93 -7.58 -19.96
C ASN A 153 3.21 -6.84 -19.56
N MET A 154 4.20 -7.58 -19.09
CA MET A 154 5.43 -6.98 -18.57
C MET A 154 6.26 -6.26 -19.63
N ASN A 155 6.09 -6.57 -20.92
CA ASN A 155 6.71 -5.76 -21.97
C ASN A 155 6.16 -4.33 -21.98
N ASP A 156 4.82 -4.18 -21.91
CA ASP A 156 4.18 -2.87 -21.87
C ASP A 156 4.54 -2.13 -20.57
N VAL A 157 4.54 -2.84 -19.43
CA VAL A 157 4.96 -2.28 -18.13
C VAL A 157 6.39 -1.76 -18.17
N LEU A 158 7.35 -2.53 -18.66
CA LEU A 158 8.76 -2.12 -18.68
C LEU A 158 9.02 -0.94 -19.63
N HIS A 159 8.20 -0.78 -20.67
CA HIS A 159 8.30 0.34 -21.60
C HIS A 159 7.51 1.58 -21.17
N MET A 160 6.73 1.49 -20.09
CA MET A 160 6.01 2.65 -19.57
C MET A 160 6.98 3.78 -19.21
N LEU A 161 6.71 4.97 -19.73
CA LEU A 161 7.51 6.15 -19.48
C LEU A 161 7.10 6.79 -18.14
N ILE A 162 8.07 7.02 -17.29
CA ILE A 162 7.89 7.73 -16.02
C ILE A 162 8.75 8.99 -15.96
N PRO A 163 8.28 10.07 -15.30
CA PRO A 163 9.13 11.23 -15.04
C PRO A 163 10.21 10.86 -14.02
N VAL A 164 11.45 11.28 -14.30
CA VAL A 164 12.59 11.07 -13.41
C VAL A 164 13.29 12.40 -13.14
N PRO A 165 12.67 13.29 -12.32
CA PRO A 165 13.32 14.53 -11.92
C PRO A 165 14.54 14.24 -11.02
N PRO A 166 15.43 15.23 -10.75
CA PRO A 166 16.49 15.10 -9.77
C PRO A 166 16.00 14.58 -8.42
N ILE A 167 16.86 13.83 -7.73
CA ILE A 167 16.47 13.08 -6.52
C ILE A 167 15.90 13.99 -5.42
N GLU A 168 16.40 15.22 -5.30
CA GLU A 168 15.92 16.20 -4.32
C GLU A 168 14.45 16.62 -4.56
N VAL A 169 14.05 16.65 -5.83
CA VAL A 169 12.65 16.92 -6.22
C VAL A 169 11.77 15.73 -5.87
N GLN A 170 12.25 14.50 -6.16
CA GLN A 170 11.53 13.27 -5.82
C GLN A 170 11.31 13.16 -4.30
N GLU A 171 12.34 13.40 -3.50
CA GLU A 171 12.29 13.35 -2.03
C GLU A 171 11.32 14.38 -1.46
N GLU A 172 11.30 15.60 -2.00
CA GLU A 172 10.35 16.63 -1.54
C GLU A 172 8.91 16.27 -1.93
N ILE A 173 8.68 15.67 -3.12
CA ILE A 173 7.36 15.15 -3.51
C ILE A 173 6.92 14.04 -2.56
N VAL A 174 7.78 13.04 -2.30
CA VAL A 174 7.49 11.95 -1.37
C VAL A 174 7.12 12.49 0.00
N LYS A 175 7.92 13.42 0.54
CA LYS A 175 7.66 14.04 1.84
C LYS A 175 6.30 14.74 1.92
N ILE A 176 5.89 15.41 0.86
CA ILE A 176 4.58 16.09 0.80
C ILE A 176 3.46 15.04 0.76
N LEU A 177 3.58 14.04 -0.12
CA LEU A 177 2.55 13.02 -0.29
C LEU A 177 2.40 12.13 0.96
N ASP A 178 3.51 11.80 1.63
CA ASP A 178 3.49 11.06 2.90
C ASP A 178 2.69 11.81 3.96
N ARG A 179 2.91 13.12 4.12
CA ARG A 179 2.11 13.92 5.06
C ARG A 179 0.62 13.90 4.75
N PHE A 180 0.25 13.97 3.47
CA PHE A 180 -1.15 13.86 3.10
C PHE A 180 -1.72 12.48 3.38
N ALA A 181 -0.95 11.42 3.17
CA ALA A 181 -1.35 10.05 3.51
C ALA A 181 -1.56 9.88 5.02
N ASP A 182 -0.64 10.42 5.84
CA ASP A 182 -0.75 10.40 7.30
C ASP A 182 -2.00 11.17 7.77
N TYR A 183 -2.25 12.38 7.28
CA TYR A 183 -3.47 13.15 7.60
C TYR A 183 -4.74 12.42 7.15
N ALA A 184 -4.72 11.77 5.99
CA ALA A 184 -5.88 11.00 5.53
C ALA A 184 -6.16 9.82 6.46
N ALA A 185 -5.12 9.12 6.94
CA ALA A 185 -5.24 8.02 7.88
C ALA A 185 -5.79 8.49 9.25
N GLU A 186 -5.27 9.62 9.78
CA GLU A 186 -5.76 10.23 11.03
C GLU A 186 -7.25 10.61 10.92
N LEU A 187 -7.65 11.28 9.83
CA LEU A 187 -9.05 11.66 9.60
C LEU A 187 -9.97 10.45 9.47
N GLN A 188 -9.47 9.37 8.85
CA GLN A 188 -10.24 8.13 8.71
C GLN A 188 -10.44 7.43 10.05
N ALA A 189 -9.41 7.41 10.91
CA ALA A 189 -9.50 6.89 12.27
C ALA A 189 -10.47 7.72 13.13
N GLU A 190 -10.41 9.06 13.04
CA GLU A 190 -11.36 9.92 13.74
C GLU A 190 -12.79 9.70 13.26
N LEU A 191 -13.02 9.60 11.95
CA LEU A 191 -14.34 9.33 11.39
C LEU A 191 -14.90 7.99 11.90
N GLN A 192 -14.08 6.97 11.99
CA GLN A 192 -14.48 5.67 12.52
C GLN A 192 -14.88 5.78 14.01
N ALA A 193 -14.05 6.44 14.82
CA ALA A 193 -14.35 6.66 16.25
C ALA A 193 -15.66 7.45 16.45
N ARG A 194 -15.90 8.46 15.60
CA ARG A 194 -17.17 9.23 15.64
C ARG A 194 -18.38 8.40 15.25
N LYS A 195 -18.25 7.49 14.29
CA LYS A 195 -19.32 6.56 13.92
C LYS A 195 -19.65 5.61 15.07
N GLU A 196 -18.65 5.04 15.72
CA GLU A 196 -18.83 4.16 16.88
C GLU A 196 -19.50 4.90 18.04
N GLN A 197 -19.08 6.13 18.32
CA GLN A 197 -19.70 6.99 19.31
C GLN A 197 -21.17 7.28 18.98
N TYR A 198 -21.46 7.62 17.72
CA TYR A 198 -22.84 7.84 17.25
C TYR A 198 -23.71 6.59 17.41
N ASP A 199 -23.21 5.43 17.02
CA ASP A 199 -23.94 4.17 17.12
C ASP A 199 -24.21 3.79 18.59
N TYR A 200 -23.24 4.02 19.48
CA TYR A 200 -23.40 3.84 20.92
C TYR A 200 -24.53 4.72 21.47
N TYR A 201 -24.50 6.03 21.26
CA TYR A 201 -25.50 6.94 21.75
C TYR A 201 -26.87 6.72 21.10
N ARG A 202 -26.93 6.46 19.81
CA ARG A 202 -28.16 6.12 19.10
C ARG A 202 -28.86 4.91 19.77
N ASN A 203 -28.08 3.85 19.99
CA ASN A 203 -28.62 2.65 20.61
C ASN A 203 -29.06 2.91 22.07
N LEU A 204 -28.22 3.62 22.83
CA LEU A 204 -28.57 3.98 24.23
C LEU A 204 -29.85 4.82 24.32
N LEU A 205 -29.99 5.85 23.49
CA LEU A 205 -31.10 6.79 23.54
C LEU A 205 -32.39 6.24 22.93
N LEU A 206 -32.32 5.25 22.03
CA LEU A 206 -33.47 4.67 21.36
C LEU A 206 -33.88 3.31 21.94
N THR A 207 -33.17 2.81 22.96
CA THR A 207 -33.57 1.58 23.67
C THR A 207 -34.57 1.95 24.75
N PHE A 208 -35.84 1.69 24.48
CA PHE A 208 -36.95 1.84 25.47
C PHE A 208 -37.26 0.48 26.05
N SER A 209 -37.38 0.41 27.40
CA SER A 209 -37.95 -0.76 28.03
C SER A 209 -39.46 -0.85 27.71
N PRO A 210 -39.99 -2.01 27.31
CA PRO A 210 -41.44 -2.16 27.18
C PRO A 210 -42.09 -1.81 28.52
N SER A 211 -43.05 -0.89 28.55
CA SER A 211 -43.83 -0.59 29.73
C SER A 211 -44.46 -1.88 30.24
N ALA A 212 -44.07 -2.33 31.41
CA ALA A 212 -44.80 -3.37 32.11
C ALA A 212 -46.17 -2.80 32.41
N CYS A 213 -47.18 -3.17 31.64
CA CYS A 213 -48.56 -2.85 31.93
C CYS A 213 -48.98 -3.69 33.14
N GLY A 214 -49.04 -3.07 34.30
CA GLY A 214 -49.73 -3.66 35.46
C GLY A 214 -48.91 -3.68 36.76
N CYS A 215 -49.34 -2.81 37.70
CA CYS A 215 -49.25 -2.90 39.14
C CYS A 215 -47.91 -2.70 39.85
N GLY A 216 -47.79 -1.52 40.37
CA GLY A 216 -47.15 -0.99 41.59
C GLY A 216 -45.94 -1.71 42.18
N THR A 217 -44.84 -0.98 42.19
CA THR A 217 -44.13 -0.58 43.43
C THR A 217 -42.90 0.24 43.03
N ASP A 218 -42.68 1.33 43.75
CA ASP A 218 -41.60 2.29 43.61
C ASP A 218 -40.21 1.64 43.62
N GLY A 219 -39.36 1.99 42.64
CA GLY A 219 -37.97 1.69 42.62
C GLY A 219 -37.27 2.62 41.62
N GLU A 220 -36.69 3.72 42.13
CA GLU A 220 -35.81 4.61 41.39
C GLU A 220 -34.65 3.79 40.83
N GLN A 221 -34.63 3.59 39.51
CA GLN A 221 -33.39 3.16 38.80
C GLN A 221 -32.66 4.39 38.32
N GLU A 222 -31.57 4.73 39.04
CA GLU A 222 -30.56 5.67 38.56
C GLU A 222 -30.02 5.20 37.20
N LEU A 223 -30.15 6.06 36.18
CA LEU A 223 -29.45 5.96 34.91
C LEU A 223 -27.95 6.18 35.15
N GLY A 224 -27.23 5.10 35.38
CA GLY A 224 -25.78 5.13 35.44
C GLY A 224 -25.18 5.48 34.08
N LEU A 225 -24.97 6.77 33.85
CA LEU A 225 -24.17 7.28 32.71
C LEU A 225 -22.70 6.95 32.93
N THR A 226 -22.28 5.77 32.47
CA THR A 226 -20.86 5.48 32.32
C THR A 226 -20.34 6.21 31.11
N THR A 227 -19.41 7.11 31.32
CA THR A 227 -18.68 7.79 30.23
C THR A 227 -17.96 6.76 29.37
N PRO A 228 -18.00 6.90 28.00
CA PRO A 228 -17.25 6.02 27.12
C PRO A 228 -15.74 6.18 27.36
N PRO A 229 -14.95 5.14 27.11
CA PRO A 229 -13.50 5.22 27.27
C PRO A 229 -12.92 6.25 26.29
N HIS A 230 -12.27 7.26 26.86
CA HIS A 230 -11.40 8.16 26.10
C HIS A 230 -10.11 7.40 25.75
N LYS A 231 -9.82 7.25 24.46
CA LYS A 231 -8.49 7.02 23.94
C LYS A 231 -8.09 8.19 23.09
#